data_2408273b7b59d084dc3572e372c089e9
#
_entry.id   2408273b7b59d084dc3572e372c089e9
#
_cell.length_a   1.000
_cell.length_b   1.000
_cell.length_c   1.000
_cell.angle_alpha   90.00
_cell.angle_beta   90.00
_cell.angle_gamma   90.00
#
_symmetry.space_group_name_H-M   'P 1'
#
loop_
_entity.id
_entity.type
_entity.pdbx_description
1 polymer ?
#
loop_
_entity_poly.entity_id
_entity_poly.type
_entity_poly.pdbx_seq_one_letter_code
_entity_poly.pdbx_strand_id
1 'polypeptide(L)'
;MRLARDDAGKGAPVLLVHGFPTSRRLWLGLTPEFLRAGFRVVAPDLAGYGESPGAPDVGMESQAGWLLALLDELDLGRVTLIAHDVGTAAAQILAVRAPERVRELVLMDGVYETEWAMAAVESIRSWNPEDAARLQPVLARRLRPIRALLDAYVGEEGGKRLIHAARCLDPRQTEGMTATLRATGIPLRLIWGSDDAFLPVDTVAKPLAAALGAPLEIVPGGHFLPVENPAGVAAALLRRRPD
;
A
#
# COMPACT_ATOMS: atom_id res chain seq x y z
N MET A 1 -10.59 9.14 13.86
CA MET A 1 -9.40 9.92 13.45
C MET A 1 -9.54 10.29 11.98
N ARG A 2 -9.16 11.51 11.59
CA ARG A 2 -9.23 11.94 10.19
C ARG A 2 -7.86 11.75 9.53
N LEU A 3 -7.81 10.98 8.44
CA LEU A 3 -6.58 10.77 7.66
C LEU A 3 -6.33 11.96 6.74
N ALA A 4 -5.07 12.41 6.64
CA ALA A 4 -4.63 13.31 5.59
C ALA A 4 -4.75 12.59 4.24
N ARG A 5 -5.22 13.29 3.21
CA ARG A 5 -5.49 12.65 1.91
C ARG A 5 -5.50 13.64 0.76
N ASP A 6 -5.26 13.13 -0.41
CA ASP A 6 -5.64 13.75 -1.68
C ASP A 6 -6.98 13.15 -2.11
N ASP A 7 -7.90 13.99 -2.59
CA ASP A 7 -9.22 13.59 -3.10
C ASP A 7 -9.55 14.47 -4.31
N ALA A 8 -9.56 13.87 -5.49
CA ALA A 8 -9.73 14.59 -6.74
C ALA A 8 -10.54 13.78 -7.76
N GLY A 9 -11.22 14.49 -8.68
CA GLY A 9 -12.08 13.88 -9.70
C GLY A 9 -13.51 13.63 -9.20
N LYS A 10 -14.37 13.10 -10.09
CA LYS A 10 -15.81 12.93 -9.82
C LYS A 10 -16.39 11.59 -10.30
N GLY A 11 -15.58 10.73 -10.90
CA GLY A 11 -16.02 9.46 -11.49
C GLY A 11 -16.08 8.31 -10.49
N ALA A 12 -15.99 7.09 -11.01
CA ALA A 12 -15.91 5.90 -10.18
C ALA A 12 -14.73 6.00 -9.19
N PRO A 13 -14.94 5.71 -7.90
CA PRO A 13 -13.90 5.93 -6.92
C PRO A 13 -12.80 4.86 -6.95
N VAL A 14 -11.56 5.32 -6.89
CA VAL A 14 -10.35 4.52 -6.70
C VAL A 14 -9.71 4.92 -5.38
N LEU A 15 -9.49 3.96 -4.48
CA LEU A 15 -8.77 4.15 -3.24
C LEU A 15 -7.35 3.62 -3.40
N LEU A 16 -6.36 4.50 -3.24
CA LEU A 16 -4.93 4.19 -3.38
C LEU A 16 -4.26 4.10 -2.02
N VAL A 17 -3.84 2.90 -1.61
CA VAL A 17 -3.28 2.63 -0.29
C VAL A 17 -1.79 2.37 -0.41
N HIS A 18 -0.97 3.26 0.16
CA HIS A 18 0.49 3.13 0.18
C HIS A 18 0.96 2.14 1.26
N GLY A 19 2.24 1.78 1.22
CA GLY A 19 2.88 0.94 2.22
C GLY A 19 4.01 1.62 3.00
N PHE A 20 4.93 0.83 3.53
CA PHE A 20 6.04 1.26 4.37
C PHE A 20 7.33 1.45 3.54
N PRO A 21 8.14 2.46 3.76
CA PRO A 21 7.95 3.64 4.61
C PRO A 21 7.49 4.86 3.77
N THR A 22 6.42 4.71 3.00
CA THR A 22 5.96 5.74 2.06
C THR A 22 4.78 6.58 2.59
N SER A 23 4.11 7.30 1.72
CA SER A 23 2.94 8.12 1.98
C SER A 23 2.07 8.19 0.73
N ARG A 24 0.94 8.91 0.76
CA ARG A 24 0.08 9.15 -0.41
C ARG A 24 0.85 9.71 -1.61
N ARG A 25 2.02 10.34 -1.37
CA ARG A 25 2.90 10.86 -2.43
C ARG A 25 3.46 9.77 -3.35
N LEU A 26 3.40 8.50 -2.94
CA LEU A 26 3.72 7.35 -3.79
C LEU A 26 2.93 7.39 -5.11
N TRP A 27 1.71 7.91 -5.06
CA TRP A 27 0.74 7.89 -6.15
C TRP A 27 0.76 9.12 -7.06
N LEU A 28 1.66 10.10 -6.80
CA LEU A 28 1.71 11.36 -7.56
C LEU A 28 1.87 11.17 -9.07
N GLY A 29 2.64 10.17 -9.49
CA GLY A 29 2.82 9.85 -10.92
C GLY A 29 1.60 9.18 -11.56
N LEU A 30 0.75 8.51 -10.78
CA LEU A 30 -0.41 7.77 -11.25
C LEU A 30 -1.71 8.58 -11.21
N THR A 31 -1.87 9.44 -10.21
CA THR A 31 -3.10 10.23 -10.01
C THR A 31 -3.55 10.96 -11.28
N PRO A 32 -2.68 11.67 -12.04
CA PRO A 32 -3.10 12.34 -13.27
C PRO A 32 -3.66 11.39 -14.34
N GLU A 33 -3.15 10.16 -14.41
CA GLU A 33 -3.61 9.16 -15.39
C GLU A 33 -5.04 8.71 -15.06
N PHE A 34 -5.32 8.42 -13.79
CA PHE A 34 -6.67 8.08 -13.34
C PHE A 34 -7.66 9.23 -13.54
N LEU A 35 -7.26 10.48 -13.24
CA LEU A 35 -8.12 11.64 -13.44
C LEU A 35 -8.46 11.84 -14.93
N ARG A 36 -7.47 11.66 -15.83
CA ARG A 36 -7.69 11.72 -17.29
C ARG A 36 -8.62 10.58 -17.78
N ALA A 37 -8.55 9.42 -17.11
CA ALA A 37 -9.45 8.31 -17.39
C ALA A 37 -10.85 8.47 -16.77
N GLY A 38 -11.12 9.58 -16.07
CA GLY A 38 -12.43 9.94 -15.54
C GLY A 38 -12.75 9.34 -14.17
N PHE A 39 -11.77 8.88 -13.40
CA PHE A 39 -11.96 8.36 -12.04
C PHE A 39 -11.93 9.48 -10.98
N ARG A 40 -12.55 9.22 -9.83
CA ARG A 40 -12.27 9.94 -8.58
C ARG A 40 -11.17 9.19 -7.85
N VAL A 41 -10.08 9.87 -7.53
CA VAL A 41 -8.92 9.29 -6.83
C VAL A 41 -8.93 9.77 -5.39
N VAL A 42 -8.89 8.84 -4.46
CA VAL A 42 -8.70 9.08 -3.03
C VAL A 42 -7.43 8.37 -2.60
N ALA A 43 -6.44 9.13 -2.15
CA ALA A 43 -5.15 8.61 -1.68
C ALA A 43 -4.90 9.13 -0.25
N PRO A 44 -5.19 8.34 0.79
CA PRO A 44 -4.87 8.72 2.16
C PRO A 44 -3.41 8.45 2.50
N ASP A 45 -2.86 9.23 3.43
CA ASP A 45 -1.78 8.78 4.27
C ASP A 45 -2.36 7.83 5.34
N LEU A 46 -1.79 6.66 5.48
CA LEU A 46 -2.12 5.75 6.58
C LEU A 46 -1.84 6.42 7.94
N ALA A 47 -2.54 6.02 8.99
CA ALA A 47 -2.33 6.56 10.32
C ALA A 47 -0.88 6.38 10.79
N GLY A 48 -0.25 7.44 11.27
CA GLY A 48 1.16 7.46 11.65
C GLY A 48 2.14 7.63 10.49
N TYR A 49 1.64 7.71 9.25
CA TYR A 49 2.44 7.94 8.05
C TYR A 49 2.18 9.32 7.46
N GLY A 50 3.11 9.81 6.66
CA GLY A 50 2.96 11.09 5.97
C GLY A 50 2.52 12.23 6.89
N GLU A 51 1.40 12.86 6.56
CA GLU A 51 0.79 13.94 7.32
C GLU A 51 -0.39 13.48 8.20
N SER A 52 -0.73 12.19 8.19
CA SER A 52 -1.75 11.64 9.07
C SER A 52 -1.29 11.58 10.53
N PRO A 53 -2.19 11.85 11.48
CA PRO A 53 -1.86 11.71 12.89
C PRO A 53 -1.50 10.26 13.25
N GLY A 54 -0.65 10.11 14.28
CA GLY A 54 -0.34 8.80 14.85
C GLY A 54 -1.43 8.29 15.78
N ALA A 55 -1.34 7.01 16.10
CA ALA A 55 -2.16 6.33 17.10
C ALA A 55 -1.29 5.34 17.87
N PRO A 56 -1.73 4.86 19.05
CA PRO A 56 -1.00 3.86 19.83
C PRO A 56 -0.74 2.56 19.08
N ASP A 57 -1.67 2.15 18.22
CA ASP A 57 -1.52 1.04 17.28
C ASP A 57 -1.76 1.55 15.86
N VAL A 58 -0.79 1.36 14.99
CA VAL A 58 -0.86 1.67 13.56
C VAL A 58 -0.62 0.43 12.70
N GLY A 59 -0.90 -0.76 13.25
CA GLY A 59 -0.87 -2.04 12.54
C GLY A 59 -1.95 -2.13 11.46
N MET A 60 -1.82 -3.11 10.58
CA MET A 60 -2.64 -3.18 9.36
C MET A 60 -4.12 -3.45 9.65
N GLU A 61 -4.45 -4.11 10.76
CA GLU A 61 -5.84 -4.26 11.20
C GLU A 61 -6.50 -2.93 11.57
N SER A 62 -5.78 -2.07 12.32
CA SER A 62 -6.22 -0.73 12.65
C SER A 62 -6.31 0.16 11.42
N GLN A 63 -5.34 0.05 10.49
CA GLN A 63 -5.37 0.76 9.22
C GLN A 63 -6.61 0.40 8.40
N ALA A 64 -6.97 -0.88 8.29
CA ALA A 64 -8.19 -1.31 7.61
C ALA A 64 -9.44 -0.68 8.21
N GLY A 65 -9.52 -0.57 9.54
CA GLY A 65 -10.62 0.11 10.23
C GLY A 65 -10.72 1.60 9.88
N TRP A 66 -9.61 2.32 9.81
CA TRP A 66 -9.61 3.73 9.42
C TRP A 66 -9.90 3.94 7.95
N LEU A 67 -9.47 3.03 7.08
CA LEU A 67 -9.83 3.07 5.66
C LEU A 67 -11.33 2.85 5.46
N LEU A 68 -11.96 1.93 6.20
CA LEU A 68 -13.42 1.77 6.18
C LEU A 68 -14.13 3.04 6.66
N ALA A 69 -13.68 3.62 7.77
CA ALA A 69 -14.23 4.89 8.27
C ALA A 69 -14.05 6.04 7.26
N LEU A 70 -12.95 6.04 6.50
CA LEU A 70 -12.73 7.01 5.41
C LEU A 70 -13.74 6.82 4.27
N LEU A 71 -14.05 5.58 3.89
CA LEU A 71 -15.08 5.30 2.88
C LEU A 71 -16.45 5.83 3.34
N ASP A 72 -16.77 5.70 4.62
CA ASP A 72 -18.03 6.22 5.19
C ASP A 72 -18.02 7.75 5.28
N GLU A 73 -16.92 8.36 5.74
CA GLU A 73 -16.76 9.84 5.80
C GLU A 73 -16.98 10.50 4.43
N LEU A 74 -16.53 9.85 3.36
CA LEU A 74 -16.60 10.38 1.99
C LEU A 74 -17.84 9.93 1.21
N ASP A 75 -18.72 9.18 1.86
CA ASP A 75 -19.90 8.55 1.23
C ASP A 75 -19.53 7.78 -0.06
N LEU A 76 -18.42 7.04 0.02
CA LEU A 76 -17.98 6.18 -1.08
C LEU A 76 -18.66 4.83 -0.95
N GLY A 77 -19.38 4.43 -1.98
CA GLY A 77 -19.98 3.10 -2.07
C GLY A 77 -18.89 2.03 -2.30
N ARG A 78 -18.92 1.38 -3.46
CA ARG A 78 -17.88 0.41 -3.85
C ARG A 78 -16.72 1.12 -4.54
N VAL A 79 -15.49 0.84 -4.08
CA VAL A 79 -14.26 1.38 -4.64
C VAL A 79 -13.44 0.33 -5.39
N THR A 80 -12.68 0.73 -6.40
CA THR A 80 -11.51 -0.03 -6.84
C THR A 80 -10.40 0.25 -5.84
N LEU A 81 -9.96 -0.79 -5.14
CA LEU A 81 -8.96 -0.70 -4.08
C LEU A 81 -7.61 -1.15 -4.63
N ILE A 82 -6.65 -0.23 -4.69
CA ILE A 82 -5.29 -0.48 -5.18
C ILE A 82 -4.34 -0.25 -4.02
N ALA A 83 -3.55 -1.24 -3.68
CA ALA A 83 -2.65 -1.16 -2.54
C ALA A 83 -1.24 -1.62 -2.91
N HIS A 84 -0.25 -1.06 -2.23
CA HIS A 84 1.16 -1.33 -2.45
C HIS A 84 1.84 -1.73 -1.15
N ASP A 85 2.81 -2.67 -1.23
CA ASP A 85 3.66 -3.13 -0.13
C ASP A 85 2.82 -3.60 1.09
N VAL A 86 3.13 -3.24 2.34
CA VAL A 86 2.34 -3.60 3.52
C VAL A 86 0.93 -3.00 3.49
N GLY A 87 0.67 -1.97 2.70
CA GLY A 87 -0.68 -1.46 2.47
C GLY A 87 -1.62 -2.52 1.89
N THR A 88 -1.07 -3.53 1.18
CA THR A 88 -1.84 -4.66 0.69
C THR A 88 -2.43 -5.50 1.83
N ALA A 89 -1.76 -5.58 2.98
CA ALA A 89 -2.33 -6.25 4.16
C ALA A 89 -3.57 -5.52 4.66
N ALA A 90 -3.51 -4.18 4.82
CA ALA A 90 -4.69 -3.41 5.22
C ALA A 90 -5.83 -3.53 4.20
N ALA A 91 -5.49 -3.54 2.90
CA ALA A 91 -6.48 -3.70 1.83
C ALA A 91 -7.12 -5.09 1.82
N GLN A 92 -6.36 -6.16 2.03
CA GLN A 92 -6.87 -7.53 2.16
C GLN A 92 -7.81 -7.65 3.37
N ILE A 93 -7.41 -7.11 4.53
CA ILE A 93 -8.22 -7.10 5.74
C ILE A 93 -9.53 -6.35 5.51
N LEU A 94 -9.48 -5.16 4.88
CA LEU A 94 -10.67 -4.40 4.50
C LEU A 94 -11.59 -5.21 3.58
N ALA A 95 -11.03 -5.81 2.53
CA ALA A 95 -11.77 -6.57 1.54
C ALA A 95 -12.46 -7.82 2.14
N VAL A 96 -11.84 -8.46 3.12
CA VAL A 96 -12.44 -9.59 3.86
C VAL A 96 -13.52 -9.12 4.82
N ARG A 97 -13.32 -7.98 5.52
CA ARG A 97 -14.29 -7.43 6.49
C ARG A 97 -15.53 -6.81 5.85
N ALA A 98 -15.37 -6.23 4.67
CA ALA A 98 -16.44 -5.50 3.97
C ALA A 98 -16.36 -5.72 2.44
N PRO A 99 -16.58 -6.94 1.96
CA PRO A 99 -16.43 -7.26 0.54
C PRO A 99 -17.40 -6.46 -0.35
N GLU A 100 -18.54 -6.08 0.17
CA GLU A 100 -19.53 -5.22 -0.52
C GLU A 100 -19.01 -3.80 -0.80
N ARG A 101 -17.95 -3.35 -0.09
CA ARG A 101 -17.33 -2.04 -0.30
C ARG A 101 -16.24 -2.06 -1.38
N VAL A 102 -15.85 -3.25 -1.87
CA VAL A 102 -14.76 -3.41 -2.83
C VAL A 102 -15.30 -3.91 -4.17
N ARG A 103 -15.07 -3.13 -5.23
CA ARG A 103 -15.42 -3.49 -6.62
C ARG A 103 -14.38 -4.42 -7.23
N GLU A 104 -13.13 -4.12 -7.01
CA GLU A 104 -11.95 -4.85 -7.44
C GLU A 104 -10.82 -4.57 -6.45
N LEU A 105 -10.01 -5.56 -6.14
CA LEU A 105 -8.80 -5.40 -5.36
C LEU A 105 -7.57 -5.66 -6.22
N VAL A 106 -6.67 -4.67 -6.26
CA VAL A 106 -5.37 -4.79 -6.92
C VAL A 106 -4.26 -4.78 -5.89
N LEU A 107 -3.48 -5.85 -5.85
CA LEU A 107 -2.31 -5.99 -4.99
C LEU A 107 -1.05 -5.71 -5.82
N MET A 108 -0.25 -4.74 -5.40
CA MET A 108 0.95 -4.31 -6.10
C MET A 108 2.17 -4.44 -5.20
N ASP A 109 3.17 -5.23 -5.65
CA ASP A 109 4.43 -5.45 -4.91
C ASP A 109 4.15 -5.66 -3.42
N GLY A 110 3.21 -6.57 -3.10
CA GLY A 110 2.56 -6.61 -1.81
C GLY A 110 2.84 -7.87 -0.99
N VAL A 111 2.36 -7.84 0.23
CA VAL A 111 2.53 -8.91 1.23
C VAL A 111 1.29 -9.80 1.32
N TYR A 112 1.46 -11.05 1.75
CA TYR A 112 0.37 -11.98 2.01
C TYR A 112 0.78 -13.04 3.03
N GLU A 113 -0.17 -13.66 3.68
CA GLU A 113 0.08 -14.63 4.74
C GLU A 113 1.14 -14.09 5.71
N THR A 114 2.20 -14.83 5.95
CA THR A 114 3.37 -14.39 6.72
C THR A 114 4.55 -13.96 5.83
N GLU A 115 4.36 -13.93 4.50
CA GLU A 115 5.39 -13.55 3.53
C GLU A 115 5.51 -12.03 3.41
N TRP A 116 6.21 -11.45 4.36
CA TRP A 116 6.52 -10.03 4.42
C TRP A 116 8.03 -9.82 4.38
N ALA A 117 8.51 -8.75 3.75
CA ALA A 117 9.95 -8.42 3.66
C ALA A 117 10.50 -7.92 5.02
N MET A 118 10.32 -8.70 6.08
CA MET A 118 10.58 -8.28 7.47
C MET A 118 12.05 -7.92 7.74
N ALA A 119 13.01 -8.47 6.99
CA ALA A 119 14.42 -8.14 7.19
C ALA A 119 14.72 -6.64 7.03
N ALA A 120 14.06 -5.97 6.07
CA ALA A 120 14.17 -4.52 5.90
C ALA A 120 13.48 -3.76 7.04
N VAL A 121 12.32 -4.25 7.48
CA VAL A 121 11.55 -3.67 8.59
C VAL A 121 12.30 -3.82 9.92
N GLU A 122 12.86 -5.00 10.22
CA GLU A 122 13.64 -5.27 11.43
C GLU A 122 14.83 -4.32 11.59
N SER A 123 15.47 -3.95 10.48
CA SER A 123 16.55 -2.98 10.49
C SER A 123 16.12 -1.59 11.02
N ILE A 124 14.83 -1.24 10.88
CA ILE A 124 14.26 0.01 11.39
C ILE A 124 13.67 -0.18 12.78
N ARG A 125 13.01 -1.31 13.00
CA ARG A 125 12.41 -1.70 14.29
C ARG A 125 13.43 -1.71 15.44
N SER A 126 14.68 -2.09 15.14
CA SER A 126 15.79 -2.17 16.10
C SER A 126 16.42 -0.81 16.45
N TRP A 127 16.07 0.27 15.74
CA TRP A 127 16.62 1.59 16.06
C TRP A 127 16.20 2.08 17.43
N ASN A 128 17.17 2.70 18.16
CA ASN A 128 16.86 3.39 19.38
C ASN A 128 16.10 4.68 19.07
N PRO A 129 14.96 4.96 19.72
CA PRO A 129 14.24 6.22 19.55
C PRO A 129 15.08 7.48 19.82
N GLU A 130 16.13 7.38 20.63
CA GLU A 130 17.07 8.49 20.89
C GLU A 130 17.90 8.84 19.65
N ASP A 131 18.12 7.89 18.74
CA ASP A 131 18.83 8.09 17.47
C ASP A 131 17.89 8.38 16.29
N ALA A 132 16.60 8.54 16.55
CA ALA A 132 15.56 8.65 15.51
C ALA A 132 15.83 9.75 14.48
N ALA A 133 16.41 10.88 14.89
CA ALA A 133 16.76 11.98 13.99
C ALA A 133 17.75 11.57 12.88
N ARG A 134 18.51 10.49 13.06
CA ARG A 134 19.52 9.99 12.12
C ARG A 134 18.95 8.96 11.15
N LEU A 135 17.74 8.47 11.39
CA LEU A 135 17.15 7.36 10.62
C LEU A 135 16.85 7.77 9.16
N GLN A 136 16.16 8.89 8.97
CA GLN A 136 15.74 9.33 7.64
C GLN A 136 16.94 9.51 6.67
N PRO A 137 18.05 10.17 7.05
CA PRO A 137 19.21 10.27 6.16
C PRO A 137 19.83 8.93 5.77
N VAL A 138 19.77 7.93 6.66
CA VAL A 138 20.24 6.57 6.37
C VAL A 138 19.34 5.89 5.34
N LEU A 139 18.02 5.95 5.55
CA LEU A 139 17.04 5.39 4.62
C LEU A 139 17.07 6.07 3.26
N ALA A 140 17.18 7.40 3.22
CA ALA A 140 17.25 8.17 1.97
C ALA A 140 18.44 7.80 1.09
N ARG A 141 19.52 7.28 1.67
CA ARG A 141 20.66 6.74 0.92
C ARG A 141 20.42 5.33 0.40
N ARG A 142 19.68 4.51 1.13
CA ARG A 142 19.37 3.11 0.79
C ARG A 142 18.19 3.00 -0.17
N LEU A 143 17.14 3.79 0.03
CA LEU A 143 15.90 3.76 -0.72
C LEU A 143 15.86 4.92 -1.74
N ARG A 144 16.82 4.93 -2.67
CA ARG A 144 16.97 6.01 -3.66
C ARG A 144 15.71 6.33 -4.46
N PRO A 145 14.93 5.34 -4.95
CA PRO A 145 13.72 5.63 -5.74
C PRO A 145 12.70 6.47 -4.99
N ILE A 146 12.59 6.29 -3.67
CA ILE A 146 11.60 7.00 -2.83
C ILE A 146 12.22 8.05 -1.92
N ARG A 147 13.45 8.50 -2.19
CA ARG A 147 14.15 9.46 -1.32
C ARG A 147 13.29 10.69 -0.97
N ALA A 148 12.61 11.26 -1.96
CA ALA A 148 11.75 12.43 -1.75
C ALA A 148 10.50 12.11 -0.90
N LEU A 149 10.06 10.85 -0.85
CA LEU A 149 8.92 10.45 -0.04
C LEU A 149 9.27 10.33 1.45
N LEU A 150 10.56 10.22 1.76
CA LEU A 150 11.06 10.11 3.14
C LEU A 150 11.14 11.46 3.87
N ASP A 151 10.85 12.57 3.20
CA ASP A 151 10.88 13.91 3.80
C ASP A 151 9.86 14.06 4.95
N ALA A 152 8.79 13.26 4.95
CA ALA A 152 7.82 13.20 6.05
C ALA A 152 8.42 12.66 7.37
N TYR A 153 9.61 12.04 7.31
CA TYR A 153 10.28 11.41 8.44
C TYR A 153 11.58 12.12 8.85
N VAL A 154 11.75 13.36 8.42
CA VAL A 154 12.89 14.19 8.82
C VAL A 154 12.80 14.55 10.31
N GLY A 155 13.95 14.57 10.98
CA GLY A 155 14.08 14.95 12.39
C GLY A 155 13.68 13.85 13.36
N GLU A 156 13.72 14.18 14.63
CA GLU A 156 13.49 13.24 15.72
C GLU A 156 12.05 12.69 15.72
N GLU A 157 11.06 13.56 15.64
CA GLU A 157 9.65 13.15 15.65
C GLU A 157 9.26 12.32 14.42
N GLY A 158 9.79 12.68 13.24
CA GLY A 158 9.61 11.88 12.03
C GLY A 158 10.23 10.49 12.16
N GLY A 159 11.45 10.40 12.66
CA GLY A 159 12.13 9.14 12.89
C GLY A 159 11.42 8.27 13.94
N LYS A 160 10.96 8.85 15.05
CA LYS A 160 10.17 8.14 16.08
C LYS A 160 8.89 7.55 15.51
N ARG A 161 8.16 8.32 14.69
CA ARG A 161 6.95 7.82 14.01
C ARG A 161 7.26 6.63 13.11
N LEU A 162 8.35 6.69 12.36
CA LEU A 162 8.75 5.60 11.47
C LEU A 162 9.13 4.33 12.24
N ILE A 163 9.89 4.48 13.35
CA ILE A 163 10.24 3.36 14.24
C ILE A 163 8.96 2.76 14.86
N HIS A 164 8.03 3.60 15.30
CA HIS A 164 6.76 3.14 15.85
C HIS A 164 5.95 2.36 14.80
N ALA A 165 5.81 2.90 13.59
CA ALA A 165 5.12 2.22 12.50
C ALA A 165 5.76 0.85 12.20
N ALA A 166 7.11 0.78 12.10
CA ALA A 166 7.82 -0.48 11.90
C ALA A 166 7.52 -1.51 13.02
N ARG A 167 7.40 -1.06 14.27
CA ARG A 167 7.10 -1.93 15.42
C ARG A 167 5.68 -2.46 15.43
N CYS A 168 4.74 -1.77 14.79
CA CYS A 168 3.34 -2.21 14.67
C CYS A 168 3.10 -3.15 13.47
N LEU A 169 4.08 -3.35 12.58
CA LEU A 169 3.94 -4.31 11.47
C LEU A 169 4.06 -5.73 12.01
N ASP A 170 3.05 -6.56 11.79
CA ASP A 170 3.01 -7.94 12.23
C ASP A 170 2.48 -8.85 11.10
N PRO A 171 3.33 -9.72 10.53
CA PRO A 171 2.92 -10.61 9.44
C PRO A 171 1.75 -11.53 9.80
N ARG A 172 1.54 -11.85 11.07
CA ARG A 172 0.42 -12.68 11.53
C ARG A 172 -0.95 -12.06 11.24
N GLN A 173 -1.00 -10.76 10.99
CA GLN A 173 -2.26 -10.06 10.66
C GLN A 173 -2.86 -10.51 9.32
N THR A 174 -2.10 -11.17 8.46
CA THR A 174 -2.57 -11.74 7.19
C THR A 174 -2.48 -13.27 7.13
N GLU A 175 -2.11 -13.93 8.21
CA GLU A 175 -2.02 -15.37 8.28
C GLU A 175 -3.39 -16.05 8.05
N GLY A 176 -3.46 -17.02 7.15
CA GLY A 176 -4.69 -17.70 6.76
C GLY A 176 -5.67 -16.86 5.94
N MET A 177 -5.30 -15.63 5.55
CA MET A 177 -6.23 -14.70 4.91
C MET A 177 -6.47 -14.99 3.42
N THR A 178 -5.51 -15.61 2.74
CA THR A 178 -5.59 -15.85 1.29
C THR A 178 -6.83 -16.65 0.90
N ALA A 179 -7.14 -17.72 1.65
CA ALA A 179 -8.32 -18.54 1.40
C ALA A 179 -9.62 -17.76 1.63
N THR A 180 -9.68 -16.96 2.70
CA THR A 180 -10.85 -16.13 3.03
C THR A 180 -11.05 -15.03 1.98
N LEU A 181 -9.97 -14.37 1.56
CA LEU A 181 -10.02 -13.35 0.51
C LEU A 181 -10.53 -13.93 -0.81
N ARG A 182 -10.02 -15.09 -1.22
CA ARG A 182 -10.52 -15.79 -2.41
C ARG A 182 -12.01 -16.12 -2.31
N ALA A 183 -12.48 -16.52 -1.14
CA ALA A 183 -13.89 -16.87 -0.91
C ALA A 183 -14.85 -15.66 -0.97
N THR A 184 -14.35 -14.42 -0.89
CA THR A 184 -15.19 -13.22 -1.05
C THR A 184 -15.77 -13.06 -2.46
N GLY A 185 -15.17 -13.67 -3.47
CA GLY A 185 -15.55 -13.51 -4.87
C GLY A 185 -15.25 -12.12 -5.47
N ILE A 186 -14.53 -11.27 -4.75
CA ILE A 186 -14.09 -9.96 -5.27
C ILE A 186 -13.12 -10.20 -6.44
N PRO A 187 -13.26 -9.52 -7.58
CA PRO A 187 -12.26 -9.53 -8.64
C PRO A 187 -10.88 -9.11 -8.10
N LEU A 188 -9.88 -9.96 -8.32
CA LEU A 188 -8.51 -9.77 -7.83
C LEU A 188 -7.56 -9.61 -9.00
N ARG A 189 -6.58 -8.72 -8.89
CA ARG A 189 -5.42 -8.61 -9.79
C ARG A 189 -4.14 -8.39 -9.01
N LEU A 190 -3.04 -8.87 -9.57
CA LEU A 190 -1.69 -8.59 -9.08
C LEU A 190 -0.92 -7.84 -10.16
N ILE A 191 -0.19 -6.80 -9.74
CA ILE A 191 0.77 -6.07 -10.56
C ILE A 191 2.10 -6.10 -9.81
N TRP A 192 3.18 -6.41 -10.51
CA TRP A 192 4.46 -6.61 -9.83
C TRP A 192 5.63 -6.08 -10.63
N GLY A 193 6.60 -5.49 -9.93
CA GLY A 193 7.86 -5.07 -10.52
C GLY A 193 8.74 -6.26 -10.91
N SER A 194 9.29 -6.26 -12.15
CA SER A 194 10.16 -7.35 -12.63
C SER A 194 11.41 -7.53 -11.77
N ASP A 195 11.86 -6.46 -11.14
CA ASP A 195 13.12 -6.39 -10.38
C ASP A 195 12.88 -6.10 -8.89
N ASP A 196 11.69 -6.46 -8.36
CA ASP A 196 11.40 -6.31 -6.94
C ASP A 196 12.35 -7.18 -6.10
N ALA A 197 13.30 -6.53 -5.44
CA ALA A 197 14.30 -7.20 -4.60
C ALA A 197 13.80 -7.48 -3.16
N PHE A 198 12.69 -6.86 -2.73
CA PHE A 198 12.10 -7.10 -1.40
C PHE A 198 11.11 -8.24 -1.44
N LEU A 199 10.28 -8.30 -2.46
CA LEU A 199 9.22 -9.28 -2.66
C LEU A 199 9.36 -9.89 -4.07
N PRO A 200 10.33 -10.81 -4.29
CA PRO A 200 10.66 -11.27 -5.63
C PRO A 200 9.50 -11.99 -6.33
N VAL A 201 9.39 -11.77 -7.64
CA VAL A 201 8.33 -12.33 -8.49
C VAL A 201 8.18 -13.84 -8.31
N ASP A 202 9.29 -14.58 -8.34
CA ASP A 202 9.24 -16.04 -8.33
C ASP A 202 8.86 -16.65 -6.98
N THR A 203 9.23 -15.99 -5.89
CA THR A 203 9.02 -16.51 -4.53
C THR A 203 7.82 -15.89 -3.82
N VAL A 204 7.31 -14.75 -4.28
CA VAL A 204 6.18 -14.05 -3.65
C VAL A 204 5.01 -13.87 -4.64
N ALA A 205 5.22 -13.16 -5.76
CA ALA A 205 4.13 -12.81 -6.65
C ALA A 205 3.45 -14.02 -7.31
N LYS A 206 4.24 -14.95 -7.87
CA LYS A 206 3.70 -16.15 -8.52
C LYS A 206 2.97 -17.08 -7.54
N PRO A 207 3.51 -17.41 -6.36
CA PRO A 207 2.79 -18.18 -5.35
C PRO A 207 1.49 -17.51 -4.91
N LEU A 208 1.51 -16.20 -4.66
CA LEU A 208 0.30 -15.45 -4.28
C LEU A 208 -0.76 -15.48 -5.39
N ALA A 209 -0.36 -15.23 -6.63
CA ALA A 209 -1.26 -15.27 -7.79
C ALA A 209 -1.92 -16.64 -7.95
N ALA A 210 -1.14 -17.72 -7.79
CA ALA A 210 -1.64 -19.10 -7.81
C ALA A 210 -2.62 -19.38 -6.67
N ALA A 211 -2.28 -18.97 -5.44
CA ALA A 211 -3.12 -19.17 -4.26
C ALA A 211 -4.46 -18.42 -4.36
N LEU A 212 -4.45 -17.21 -4.89
CA LEU A 212 -5.66 -16.39 -5.11
C LEU A 212 -6.43 -16.79 -6.38
N GLY A 213 -5.81 -17.50 -7.32
CA GLY A 213 -6.37 -17.74 -8.65
C GLY A 213 -6.54 -16.42 -9.44
N ALA A 214 -5.65 -15.46 -9.22
CA ALA A 214 -5.74 -14.12 -9.76
C ALA A 214 -4.70 -13.89 -10.87
N PRO A 215 -5.01 -13.09 -11.91
CA PRO A 215 -4.03 -12.75 -12.93
C PRO A 215 -2.90 -11.91 -12.33
N LEU A 216 -1.68 -12.19 -12.77
CA LEU A 216 -0.46 -11.48 -12.43
C LEU A 216 0.08 -10.79 -13.69
N GLU A 217 0.29 -9.49 -13.58
CA GLU A 217 0.95 -8.69 -14.60
C GLU A 217 2.31 -8.20 -14.09
N ILE A 218 3.37 -8.50 -14.85
CA ILE A 218 4.72 -8.05 -14.53
C ILE A 218 5.01 -6.78 -15.33
N VAL A 219 5.44 -5.74 -14.63
CA VAL A 219 5.78 -4.43 -15.19
C VAL A 219 7.27 -4.17 -14.94
N PRO A 220 8.03 -3.66 -15.92
CA PRO A 220 9.43 -3.31 -15.70
C PRO A 220 9.60 -2.28 -14.58
N GLY A 221 10.42 -2.60 -13.59
CA GLY A 221 10.71 -1.76 -12.41
C GLY A 221 10.96 -2.58 -11.15
N GLY A 222 11.37 -1.90 -10.09
CA GLY A 222 11.61 -2.50 -8.78
C GLY A 222 10.39 -2.42 -7.87
N HIS A 223 10.64 -2.52 -6.56
CA HIS A 223 9.60 -2.56 -5.54
C HIS A 223 8.73 -1.30 -5.47
N PHE A 224 9.31 -0.11 -5.67
CA PHE A 224 8.53 1.14 -5.63
C PHE A 224 7.97 1.49 -7.01
N LEU A 225 7.33 0.52 -7.61
CA LEU A 225 6.84 0.53 -8.99
C LEU A 225 6.02 1.78 -9.36
N PRO A 226 5.13 2.34 -8.50
CA PRO A 226 4.39 3.55 -8.81
C PRO A 226 5.27 4.79 -9.01
N VAL A 227 6.49 4.80 -8.48
CA VAL A 227 7.49 5.87 -8.66
C VAL A 227 8.45 5.55 -9.79
N GLU A 228 8.87 4.29 -9.88
CA GLU A 228 9.89 3.85 -10.84
C GLU A 228 9.35 3.76 -12.28
N ASN A 229 8.10 3.33 -12.44
CA ASN A 229 7.46 3.21 -13.75
C ASN A 229 5.95 3.54 -13.71
N PRO A 230 5.57 4.78 -13.39
CA PRO A 230 4.16 5.17 -13.30
C PRO A 230 3.38 4.95 -14.61
N ALA A 231 4.02 5.14 -15.77
CA ALA A 231 3.39 4.94 -17.06
C ALA A 231 3.05 3.46 -17.32
N GLY A 232 3.97 2.55 -17.01
CA GLY A 232 3.75 1.11 -17.11
C GLY A 232 2.63 0.64 -16.18
N VAL A 233 2.64 1.13 -14.95
CA VAL A 233 1.59 0.84 -13.96
C VAL A 233 0.22 1.38 -14.41
N ALA A 234 0.17 2.62 -14.90
CA ALA A 234 -1.07 3.19 -15.42
C ALA A 234 -1.62 2.37 -16.60
N ALA A 235 -0.75 1.97 -17.53
CA ALA A 235 -1.14 1.13 -18.64
C ALA A 235 -1.69 -0.23 -18.19
N ALA A 236 -1.08 -0.85 -17.16
CA ALA A 236 -1.55 -2.09 -16.58
C ALA A 236 -2.92 -1.92 -15.90
N LEU A 237 -3.08 -0.87 -15.08
CA LEU A 237 -4.29 -0.60 -14.31
C LEU A 237 -5.48 -0.18 -15.15
N LEU A 238 -5.26 0.65 -16.19
CA LEU A 238 -6.31 1.26 -17.00
C LEU A 238 -6.69 0.43 -18.24
N ARG A 239 -5.98 -0.66 -18.54
CA ARG A 239 -6.40 -1.57 -19.59
C ARG A 239 -7.79 -2.12 -19.29
N ARG A 240 -8.76 -1.85 -20.21
CA ARG A 240 -10.06 -2.52 -20.15
C ARG A 240 -9.84 -4.02 -20.31
N ARG A 241 -10.38 -4.81 -19.41
CA ARG A 241 -10.54 -6.25 -19.67
C ARG A 241 -11.57 -6.38 -20.77
N PRO A 242 -11.34 -7.25 -21.76
CA PRO A 242 -12.47 -7.71 -22.56
C PRO A 242 -13.47 -8.37 -21.60
N ASP A 243 -14.74 -7.95 -21.71
CA ASP A 243 -15.88 -8.50 -20.98
C ASP A 243 -16.01 -10.01 -21.19
#